data_090b1d3a1834931daf47125047742807
#
_entry.id   090b1d3a1834931daf47125047742807
#
_cell.length_a   1.000
_cell.length_b   1.000
_cell.length_c   1.000
_cell.angle_alpha   90.00
_cell.angle_beta   90.00
_cell.angle_gamma   90.00
#
_symmetry.space_group_name_H-M   'P 1'
#
loop_
_entity.id
_entity.type
_entity.pdbx_description
1 polymer ?
#
loop_
_entity_poly.entity_id
_entity_poly.type
_entity_poly.pdbx_seq_one_letter_code
_entity_poly.pdbx_strand_id
1 'polypeptide(L)'
;MEAFIGEGIIAYFDKFKTDLDCMKYLFEVKNKKAYKCLKCGHDKFTIRKKNYATDCNRCHHIESPTAGTMFHKVKFGLRKAFSIVFEMSATTKSMSTRQMAKRYEVSYSTAWLFMHKVRNAMKSSELYPMSGTVIVDEFVFGGKEDLKQGRSTDSKKKKIVAAVELSDDGGIKRVYFQTIEDYSSKSLALIFQKHISITANIQTDKWTGYKPFKKEYNITQIKSDKGNTFFEMNTIVHQVKAWIRSTFSWMHKEHIQQYLNEFSYRINRSIHKQNIFDNLINRMVNSKTLTYKDIIIRN
;
A
#
# COMPACT_ATOMS: atom_id res chain seq x y z
N MET A 1 -12.58 16.80 -14.50
CA MET A 1 -12.38 16.55 -13.08
C MET A 1 -11.12 17.27 -12.61
N GLU A 2 -11.24 18.07 -11.59
CA GLU A 2 -10.10 18.69 -10.94
C GLU A 2 -9.66 17.77 -9.80
N ALA A 3 -8.48 17.15 -9.95
CA ALA A 3 -7.89 16.30 -8.92
C ALA A 3 -7.71 17.10 -7.62
N PHE A 4 -7.80 16.45 -6.48
CA PHE A 4 -7.40 17.09 -5.23
C PHE A 4 -5.87 17.09 -5.17
N ILE A 5 -5.30 18.28 -5.33
CA ILE A 5 -3.87 18.53 -5.21
C ILE A 5 -3.65 19.28 -3.91
N GLY A 6 -3.05 18.65 -2.91
CA GLY A 6 -2.79 19.28 -1.62
C GLY A 6 -2.51 18.30 -0.49
N GLU A 7 -1.83 18.80 0.52
CA GLU A 7 -1.50 18.07 1.75
C GLU A 7 -2.23 18.68 2.97
N GLY A 8 -2.78 19.87 2.80
CA GLY A 8 -3.38 20.63 3.90
C GLY A 8 -4.76 20.10 4.29
N ILE A 9 -4.95 19.87 5.59
CA ILE A 9 -6.23 19.37 6.11
C ILE A 9 -7.37 20.38 5.92
N ILE A 10 -7.08 21.67 5.92
CA ILE A 10 -8.08 22.72 5.70
C ILE A 10 -8.59 22.64 4.27
N ALA A 11 -7.70 22.64 3.28
CA ALA A 11 -8.07 22.50 1.86
C ALA A 11 -8.84 21.20 1.59
N TYR A 12 -8.48 20.12 2.29
CA TYR A 12 -9.22 18.87 2.23
C TYR A 12 -10.66 19.02 2.72
N PHE A 13 -10.89 19.63 3.90
CA PHE A 13 -12.23 19.83 4.43
C PHE A 13 -13.04 20.84 3.64
N ASP A 14 -12.42 21.82 3.02
CA ASP A 14 -13.09 22.77 2.12
C ASP A 14 -13.60 22.10 0.85
N LYS A 15 -12.90 21.10 0.34
CA LYS A 15 -13.31 20.32 -0.86
C LYS A 15 -14.34 19.24 -0.54
N PHE A 16 -14.22 18.56 0.59
CA PHE A 16 -15.07 17.42 0.96
C PHE A 16 -15.94 17.73 2.20
N LYS A 17 -16.88 18.68 2.04
CA LYS A 17 -17.77 19.13 3.14
C LYS A 17 -18.86 18.13 3.45
N THR A 18 -19.35 17.41 2.44
CA THR A 18 -20.50 16.51 2.54
C THR A 18 -20.22 15.15 1.90
N ASP A 19 -21.05 14.16 2.19
CA ASP A 19 -21.04 12.87 1.50
C ASP A 19 -21.30 13.04 0.00
N LEU A 20 -22.07 14.05 -0.40
CA LEU A 20 -22.38 14.34 -1.79
C LEU A 20 -21.13 14.80 -2.56
N ASP A 21 -20.25 15.60 -1.96
CA ASP A 21 -18.98 16.01 -2.57
C ASP A 21 -18.09 14.78 -2.82
N CYS A 22 -18.07 13.85 -1.85
CA CYS A 22 -17.34 12.59 -2.00
C CYS A 22 -17.95 11.69 -3.10
N MET A 23 -19.28 11.64 -3.21
CA MET A 23 -19.98 10.91 -4.28
C MET A 23 -19.66 11.50 -5.65
N LYS A 24 -19.69 12.84 -5.77
CA LYS A 24 -19.31 13.56 -6.99
C LYS A 24 -17.90 13.19 -7.41
N TYR A 25 -16.97 13.25 -6.48
CA TYR A 25 -15.56 12.94 -6.72
C TYR A 25 -15.37 11.47 -7.18
N LEU A 26 -16.01 10.52 -6.49
CA LEU A 26 -15.97 9.10 -6.90
C LEU A 26 -16.58 8.88 -8.28
N PHE A 27 -17.69 9.54 -8.58
CA PHE A 27 -18.32 9.48 -9.91
C PHE A 27 -17.35 9.97 -10.99
N GLU A 28 -16.71 11.10 -10.79
CA GLU A 28 -15.77 11.69 -11.74
C GLU A 28 -14.54 10.79 -11.94
N VAL A 29 -13.96 10.23 -10.83
CA VAL A 29 -12.83 9.28 -10.90
C VAL A 29 -13.23 8.01 -11.66
N LYS A 30 -14.40 7.44 -11.35
CA LYS A 30 -14.88 6.19 -11.95
C LYS A 30 -15.14 6.32 -13.44
N ASN A 31 -15.67 7.47 -13.88
CA ASN A 31 -16.04 7.74 -15.26
C ASN A 31 -14.95 8.52 -16.04
N LYS A 32 -13.75 8.68 -15.48
CA LYS A 32 -12.59 9.25 -16.19
C LYS A 32 -12.23 8.46 -17.45
N LYS A 33 -12.45 7.15 -17.43
CA LYS A 33 -12.45 6.26 -18.61
C LYS A 33 -13.87 6.20 -19.16
N ALA A 34 -14.03 5.89 -20.44
CA ALA A 34 -15.36 5.77 -21.06
C ALA A 34 -16.30 4.87 -20.24
N TYR A 35 -17.49 5.38 -19.95
CA TYR A 35 -18.53 4.61 -19.25
C TYR A 35 -18.95 3.39 -20.06
N LYS A 36 -19.15 2.28 -19.38
CA LYS A 36 -19.81 1.09 -19.91
C LYS A 36 -20.73 0.51 -18.83
N CYS A 37 -22.01 0.36 -19.17
CA CYS A 37 -22.99 -0.24 -18.28
C CYS A 37 -22.58 -1.67 -17.92
N LEU A 38 -22.47 -1.98 -16.63
CA LEU A 38 -22.08 -3.31 -16.15
C LEU A 38 -23.10 -4.41 -16.51
N LYS A 39 -24.38 -4.04 -16.81
CA LYS A 39 -25.43 -4.98 -17.16
C LYS A 39 -25.56 -5.27 -18.65
N CYS A 40 -25.43 -4.24 -19.51
CA CYS A 40 -25.70 -4.39 -20.94
C CYS A 40 -24.59 -3.84 -21.86
N GLY A 41 -23.49 -3.33 -21.31
CA GLY A 41 -22.36 -2.81 -22.07
C GLY A 41 -22.61 -1.45 -22.77
N HIS A 42 -23.83 -0.85 -22.66
CA HIS A 42 -24.14 0.42 -23.29
C HIS A 42 -23.29 1.57 -22.74
N ASP A 43 -22.96 2.55 -23.57
CA ASP A 43 -22.00 3.61 -23.28
C ASP A 43 -22.63 4.97 -22.91
N LYS A 44 -23.98 5.10 -22.99
CA LYS A 44 -24.70 6.32 -22.65
C LYS A 44 -25.48 6.17 -21.34
N PHE A 45 -25.46 7.21 -20.53
CA PHE A 45 -26.13 7.25 -19.23
C PHE A 45 -26.65 8.65 -18.90
N THR A 46 -27.60 8.70 -17.97
CA THR A 46 -28.06 9.93 -17.33
C THR A 46 -27.57 9.97 -15.89
N ILE A 47 -27.15 11.13 -15.41
CA ILE A 47 -26.68 11.32 -14.04
C ILE A 47 -27.85 11.69 -13.12
N ARG A 48 -28.02 10.97 -12.03
CA ARG A 48 -28.96 11.34 -10.97
C ARG A 48 -28.32 12.39 -10.05
N LYS A 49 -28.68 13.66 -10.19
CA LYS A 49 -28.08 14.79 -9.44
C LYS A 49 -28.09 14.62 -7.92
N LYS A 50 -29.08 13.90 -7.36
CA LYS A 50 -29.23 13.69 -5.92
C LYS A 50 -28.08 12.86 -5.28
N ASN A 51 -27.46 11.95 -6.04
CA ASN A 51 -26.47 11.01 -5.49
C ASN A 51 -25.39 10.61 -6.50
N TYR A 52 -25.30 11.28 -7.63
CA TYR A 52 -24.35 11.00 -8.72
C TYR A 52 -24.39 9.54 -9.24
N ALA A 53 -25.48 8.81 -9.02
CA ALA A 53 -25.67 7.50 -9.63
C ALA A 53 -25.89 7.64 -11.13
N THR A 54 -25.32 6.70 -11.89
CA THR A 54 -25.57 6.58 -13.33
C THR A 54 -26.82 5.74 -13.60
N ASP A 55 -27.66 6.19 -14.52
CA ASP A 55 -28.83 5.47 -15.02
C ASP A 55 -28.58 5.14 -16.49
N CYS A 56 -28.46 3.87 -16.83
CA CYS A 56 -28.16 3.44 -18.20
C CYS A 56 -29.33 3.77 -19.13
N ASN A 57 -29.09 4.53 -20.22
CA ASN A 57 -30.14 4.97 -21.14
C ASN A 57 -30.78 3.80 -21.93
N ARG A 58 -30.16 2.61 -21.94
CA ARG A 58 -30.69 1.43 -22.65
C ARG A 58 -31.47 0.46 -21.74
N CYS A 59 -30.90 0.08 -20.59
CA CYS A 59 -31.47 -0.97 -19.74
C CYS A 59 -31.92 -0.46 -18.36
N HIS A 60 -31.84 0.84 -18.11
CA HIS A 60 -32.20 1.50 -16.85
C HIS A 60 -31.55 0.92 -15.61
N HIS A 61 -30.36 0.28 -15.79
CA HIS A 61 -29.56 -0.17 -14.67
C HIS A 61 -28.97 1.04 -13.93
N ILE A 62 -29.29 1.14 -12.64
CA ILE A 62 -28.79 2.22 -11.79
C ILE A 62 -27.54 1.75 -11.06
N GLU A 63 -26.45 2.52 -11.20
CA GLU A 63 -25.18 2.21 -10.55
C GLU A 63 -24.71 3.38 -9.68
N SER A 64 -24.49 3.11 -8.39
CA SER A 64 -23.91 4.08 -7.46
C SER A 64 -22.43 4.32 -7.77
N PRO A 65 -21.86 5.53 -7.55
CA PRO A 65 -20.43 5.80 -7.64
C PRO A 65 -19.57 4.85 -6.82
N THR A 66 -20.08 4.33 -5.70
CA THR A 66 -19.36 3.38 -4.83
C THR A 66 -19.43 1.94 -5.32
N ALA A 67 -20.35 1.58 -6.20
CA ALA A 67 -20.54 0.21 -6.66
C ALA A 67 -19.28 -0.34 -7.35
N GLY A 68 -18.87 -1.56 -6.99
CA GLY A 68 -17.70 -2.22 -7.55
C GLY A 68 -16.34 -1.68 -7.08
N THR A 69 -16.31 -0.69 -6.18
CA THR A 69 -15.10 -0.07 -5.64
C THR A 69 -14.80 -0.55 -4.22
N MET A 70 -13.67 -0.13 -3.64
CA MET A 70 -13.36 -0.35 -2.21
C MET A 70 -14.33 0.39 -1.27
N PHE A 71 -15.07 1.40 -1.78
CA PHE A 71 -16.11 2.12 -1.05
C PHE A 71 -17.49 1.42 -1.11
N HIS A 72 -17.58 0.28 -1.78
CA HIS A 72 -18.85 -0.45 -1.87
C HIS A 72 -19.38 -0.83 -0.49
N LYS A 73 -20.67 -0.55 -0.26
CA LYS A 73 -21.37 -0.79 1.02
C LYS A 73 -20.74 -0.12 2.26
N VAL A 74 -20.06 1.02 2.10
CA VAL A 74 -19.68 1.86 3.24
C VAL A 74 -20.96 2.45 3.86
N LYS A 75 -21.23 2.10 5.14
CA LYS A 75 -22.45 2.51 5.87
C LYS A 75 -22.20 3.64 6.88
N PHE A 76 -20.94 3.98 7.17
CA PHE A 76 -20.56 4.98 8.17
C PHE A 76 -20.34 6.39 7.61
N GLY A 77 -20.75 6.64 6.36
CA GLY A 77 -20.62 7.90 5.64
C GLY A 77 -19.35 7.97 4.78
N LEU A 78 -19.48 8.52 3.57
CA LEU A 78 -18.35 8.65 2.64
C LEU A 78 -17.37 9.71 3.09
N ARG A 79 -17.84 10.81 3.71
CA ARG A 79 -16.96 11.84 4.25
C ARG A 79 -15.99 11.27 5.29
N LYS A 80 -16.49 10.45 6.23
CA LYS A 80 -15.63 9.75 7.21
C LYS A 80 -14.66 8.79 6.51
N ALA A 81 -15.13 8.04 5.50
CA ALA A 81 -14.30 7.13 4.73
C ALA A 81 -13.17 7.87 3.99
N PHE A 82 -13.47 8.97 3.32
CA PHE A 82 -12.48 9.83 2.65
C PHE A 82 -11.48 10.42 3.64
N SER A 83 -11.93 10.88 4.81
CA SER A 83 -11.05 11.40 5.85
C SER A 83 -10.09 10.33 6.37
N ILE A 84 -10.52 9.07 6.52
CA ILE A 84 -9.63 7.96 6.87
C ILE A 84 -8.59 7.73 5.77
N VAL A 85 -8.98 7.79 4.48
CA VAL A 85 -8.03 7.68 3.36
C VAL A 85 -7.03 8.83 3.37
N PHE A 86 -7.48 10.05 3.61
CA PHE A 86 -6.62 11.24 3.70
C PHE A 86 -5.59 11.10 4.81
N GLU A 87 -6.01 10.76 6.03
CA GLU A 87 -5.11 10.56 7.17
C GLU A 87 -4.08 9.45 6.91
N MET A 88 -4.52 8.35 6.27
CA MET A 88 -3.60 7.26 5.95
C MET A 88 -2.63 7.59 4.81
N SER A 89 -2.92 8.56 3.97
CA SER A 89 -2.05 8.92 2.83
C SER A 89 -1.20 10.16 3.08
N ALA A 90 -1.79 11.24 3.58
CA ALA A 90 -1.18 12.57 3.62
C ALA A 90 -0.37 12.83 4.90
N THR A 91 -0.68 12.18 6.02
CA THR A 91 0.04 12.41 7.28
C THR A 91 1.39 11.72 7.31
N THR A 92 2.37 12.31 7.98
CA THR A 92 3.72 11.74 8.13
C THR A 92 3.72 10.45 8.96
N LYS A 93 2.90 10.40 10.02
CA LYS A 93 2.72 9.24 10.88
C LYS A 93 1.37 8.59 10.61
N SER A 94 1.30 7.27 10.63
CA SER A 94 0.03 6.55 10.59
C SER A 94 -0.69 6.64 11.94
N MET A 95 -1.96 6.23 11.95
CA MET A 95 -2.75 6.08 13.16
C MET A 95 -3.07 4.62 13.43
N SER A 96 -3.16 4.27 14.72
CA SER A 96 -3.71 2.96 15.12
C SER A 96 -5.20 2.90 14.80
N THR A 97 -5.71 1.70 14.63
CA THR A 97 -7.16 1.49 14.40
C THR A 97 -8.02 2.08 15.52
N ARG A 98 -7.55 2.00 16.78
CA ARG A 98 -8.27 2.55 17.93
C ARG A 98 -8.36 4.07 17.88
N GLN A 99 -7.25 4.74 17.51
CA GLN A 99 -7.24 6.19 17.33
C GLN A 99 -8.14 6.63 16.18
N MET A 100 -8.10 5.91 15.05
CA MET A 100 -8.94 6.18 13.89
C MET A 100 -10.42 5.99 14.20
N ALA A 101 -10.79 4.91 14.91
CA ALA A 101 -12.14 4.63 15.33
C ALA A 101 -12.70 5.75 16.22
N LYS A 102 -11.90 6.19 17.21
CA LYS A 102 -12.27 7.30 18.12
C LYS A 102 -12.40 8.63 17.37
N ARG A 103 -11.45 8.96 16.50
CA ARG A 103 -11.41 10.24 15.77
C ARG A 103 -12.62 10.42 14.84
N TYR A 104 -13.07 9.37 14.20
CA TYR A 104 -14.18 9.40 13.23
C TYR A 104 -15.47 8.78 13.75
N GLU A 105 -15.53 8.49 15.05
CA GLU A 105 -16.75 7.96 15.71
C GLU A 105 -17.35 6.76 14.96
N VAL A 106 -16.50 5.78 14.67
CA VAL A 106 -16.87 4.51 14.06
C VAL A 106 -16.47 3.36 14.97
N SER A 107 -17.12 2.20 14.86
CA SER A 107 -16.69 1.03 15.63
C SER A 107 -15.28 0.59 15.26
N TYR A 108 -14.58 -0.02 16.21
CA TYR A 108 -13.24 -0.56 15.99
C TYR A 108 -13.19 -1.51 14.78
N SER A 109 -14.17 -2.41 14.67
CA SER A 109 -14.26 -3.39 13.57
C SER A 109 -14.46 -2.71 12.22
N THR A 110 -15.28 -1.64 12.18
CA THR A 110 -15.49 -0.84 10.96
C THR A 110 -14.23 -0.12 10.54
N ALA A 111 -13.55 0.55 11.47
CA ALA A 111 -12.29 1.23 11.20
C ALA A 111 -11.22 0.22 10.74
N TRP A 112 -11.08 -0.91 11.43
CA TRP A 112 -10.13 -1.96 11.11
C TRP A 112 -10.32 -2.49 9.68
N LEU A 113 -11.56 -2.90 9.36
CA LEU A 113 -11.88 -3.40 8.01
C LEU A 113 -11.58 -2.36 6.94
N PHE A 114 -12.00 -1.11 7.15
CA PHE A 114 -11.80 -0.08 6.14
C PHE A 114 -10.32 0.30 5.97
N MET A 115 -9.56 0.43 7.05
CA MET A 115 -8.12 0.67 6.99
C MET A 115 -7.39 -0.48 6.26
N HIS A 116 -7.82 -1.72 6.42
CA HIS A 116 -7.27 -2.86 5.67
C HIS A 116 -7.62 -2.81 4.17
N LYS A 117 -8.81 -2.33 3.79
CA LYS A 117 -9.13 -2.02 2.39
C LYS A 117 -8.19 -0.95 1.82
N VAL A 118 -7.94 0.11 2.58
CA VAL A 118 -7.00 1.17 2.19
C VAL A 118 -5.58 0.62 2.01
N ARG A 119 -5.06 -0.17 2.97
CA ARG A 119 -3.74 -0.83 2.86
C ARG A 119 -3.64 -1.75 1.66
N ASN A 120 -4.72 -2.44 1.32
CA ASN A 120 -4.71 -3.28 0.13
C ASN A 120 -4.62 -2.45 -1.17
N ALA A 121 -5.23 -1.28 -1.22
CA ALA A 121 -5.08 -0.35 -2.35
C ALA A 121 -3.68 0.28 -2.42
N MET A 122 -2.96 0.33 -1.30
CA MET A 122 -1.56 0.79 -1.23
C MET A 122 -0.55 -0.24 -1.74
N LYS A 123 -0.94 -1.50 -1.92
CA LYS A 123 -0.07 -2.54 -2.48
C LYS A 123 0.54 -2.09 -3.82
N SER A 124 1.77 -2.49 -4.10
CA SER A 124 2.40 -2.24 -5.40
C SER A 124 1.54 -2.76 -6.56
N SER A 125 1.55 -2.03 -7.68
CA SER A 125 0.95 -2.50 -8.93
C SER A 125 1.82 -3.51 -9.67
N GLU A 126 3.09 -3.64 -9.28
CA GLU A 126 4.11 -4.48 -9.93
C GLU A 126 4.43 -4.06 -11.39
N LEU A 127 3.85 -2.95 -11.86
CA LEU A 127 4.02 -2.46 -13.25
C LEU A 127 5.31 -1.65 -13.48
N TYR A 128 5.95 -1.20 -12.41
CA TYR A 128 7.11 -0.32 -12.46
C TYR A 128 8.25 -0.91 -11.61
N PRO A 129 8.97 -1.93 -12.10
CA PRO A 129 10.09 -2.51 -11.37
C PRO A 129 11.22 -1.50 -11.19
N MET A 130 12.02 -1.69 -10.16
CA MET A 130 13.21 -0.90 -9.88
C MET A 130 14.30 -1.24 -10.89
N SER A 131 14.91 -0.24 -11.52
CA SER A 131 15.89 -0.43 -12.62
C SER A 131 17.27 0.19 -12.36
N GLY A 132 17.40 0.98 -11.29
CA GLY A 132 18.66 1.59 -10.88
C GLY A 132 19.54 0.69 -10.02
N THR A 133 20.32 1.29 -9.12
CA THR A 133 21.03 0.55 -8.08
C THR A 133 20.05 0.11 -7.00
N VAL A 134 19.97 -1.20 -6.74
CA VAL A 134 19.03 -1.79 -5.79
C VAL A 134 19.77 -2.60 -4.74
N ILE A 135 19.60 -2.26 -3.48
CA ILE A 135 20.11 -3.03 -2.35
C ILE A 135 19.01 -4.01 -1.91
N VAL A 136 19.36 -5.30 -1.75
CA VAL A 136 18.44 -6.33 -1.26
C VAL A 136 19.04 -7.00 -0.04
N ASP A 137 18.27 -7.03 1.06
CA ASP A 137 18.68 -7.69 2.32
C ASP A 137 17.45 -8.17 3.09
N GLU A 138 17.64 -9.11 4.01
CA GLU A 138 16.59 -9.63 4.86
C GLU A 138 16.69 -9.11 6.29
N PHE A 139 15.54 -8.97 6.90
CA PHE A 139 15.44 -8.67 8.33
C PHE A 139 14.29 -9.42 9.00
N VAL A 140 14.29 -9.44 10.31
CA VAL A 140 13.21 -10.05 11.09
C VAL A 140 12.43 -8.99 11.86
N PHE A 141 11.12 -9.25 11.99
CA PHE A 141 10.21 -8.46 12.79
C PHE A 141 9.57 -9.33 13.87
N GLY A 142 9.64 -8.89 15.11
CA GLY A 142 9.11 -9.61 16.28
C GLY A 142 9.83 -9.21 17.57
N GLY A 143 9.39 -9.76 18.70
CA GLY A 143 10.02 -9.58 20.00
C GLY A 143 11.43 -10.20 20.08
N LYS A 144 12.16 -9.88 21.16
CA LYS A 144 13.44 -10.53 21.47
C LYS A 144 13.19 -12.02 21.73
N GLU A 145 14.02 -12.86 21.16
CA GLU A 145 14.05 -14.30 21.44
C GLU A 145 15.45 -14.64 21.97
N ASP A 146 15.50 -15.26 23.15
CA ASP A 146 16.76 -15.64 23.73
C ASP A 146 17.37 -16.85 22.99
N LEU A 147 18.69 -16.90 22.94
CA LEU A 147 19.49 -17.98 22.33
C LEU A 147 19.29 -18.16 20.79
N LYS A 148 18.59 -17.26 20.10
CA LYS A 148 18.41 -17.33 18.64
C LYS A 148 19.04 -16.12 17.96
N GLN A 149 20.09 -16.36 17.17
CA GLN A 149 20.80 -15.33 16.41
C GLN A 149 20.79 -15.65 14.89
N GLY A 150 20.91 -14.61 14.07
CA GLY A 150 21.04 -14.75 12.63
C GLY A 150 19.77 -15.30 11.93
N ARG A 151 19.98 -16.15 10.93
CA ARG A 151 18.93 -16.77 10.11
C ARG A 151 18.37 -18.07 10.71
N SER A 152 18.01 -18.05 11.99
CA SER A 152 17.43 -19.21 12.67
C SER A 152 16.10 -19.64 12.01
N THR A 153 15.96 -20.93 11.71
CA THR A 153 14.75 -21.53 11.15
C THR A 153 13.61 -21.61 12.17
N ASP A 154 13.93 -21.77 13.46
CA ASP A 154 12.96 -21.94 14.55
C ASP A 154 12.45 -20.63 15.13
N SER A 155 12.81 -19.49 14.56
CA SER A 155 12.37 -18.20 15.05
C SER A 155 10.88 -17.99 14.77
N LYS A 156 10.13 -17.59 15.84
CA LYS A 156 8.74 -17.15 15.73
C LYS A 156 8.61 -15.77 15.09
N LYS A 157 9.72 -15.09 14.82
CA LYS A 157 9.73 -13.77 14.16
C LYS A 157 9.30 -13.91 12.71
N LYS A 158 8.62 -12.87 12.22
CA LYS A 158 8.30 -12.79 10.79
C LYS A 158 9.54 -12.37 10.02
N LYS A 159 9.90 -13.15 9.00
CA LYS A 159 11.02 -12.89 8.10
C LYS A 159 10.54 -12.00 6.96
N ILE A 160 11.32 -11.02 6.61
CA ILE A 160 10.99 -10.02 5.59
C ILE A 160 12.24 -9.79 4.74
N VAL A 161 12.08 -9.81 3.42
CA VAL A 161 13.09 -9.31 2.50
C VAL A 161 12.69 -7.90 2.06
N ALA A 162 13.67 -7.01 2.01
CA ALA A 162 13.53 -5.63 1.55
C ALA A 162 14.36 -5.40 0.28
N ALA A 163 13.84 -4.57 -0.61
CA ALA A 163 14.57 -4.02 -1.74
C ALA A 163 14.49 -2.50 -1.70
N VAL A 164 15.64 -1.83 -1.74
CA VAL A 164 15.77 -0.37 -1.70
C VAL A 164 16.45 0.09 -2.97
N GLU A 165 15.75 0.87 -3.79
CA GLU A 165 16.33 1.53 -4.95
C GLU A 165 16.92 2.87 -4.54
N LEU A 166 18.15 3.12 -4.97
CA LEU A 166 18.83 4.38 -4.77
C LEU A 166 18.59 5.33 -5.94
N SER A 167 18.56 6.62 -5.67
CA SER A 167 18.66 7.68 -6.67
C SER A 167 20.12 7.90 -7.08
N ASP A 168 20.34 8.67 -8.12
CA ASP A 168 21.69 8.92 -8.68
C ASP A 168 22.60 9.65 -7.69
N ASP A 169 22.03 10.42 -6.76
CA ASP A 169 22.74 11.09 -5.65
C ASP A 169 22.93 10.19 -4.42
N GLY A 170 22.59 8.90 -4.49
CA GLY A 170 22.71 7.91 -3.42
C GLY A 170 21.58 7.92 -2.40
N GLY A 171 20.58 8.79 -2.54
CA GLY A 171 19.43 8.84 -1.66
C GLY A 171 18.45 7.66 -1.88
N ILE A 172 17.53 7.46 -0.93
CA ILE A 172 16.50 6.43 -1.03
C ILE A 172 15.39 6.91 -1.96
N LYS A 173 15.20 6.22 -3.09
CA LYS A 173 14.20 6.54 -4.11
C LYS A 173 12.91 5.75 -3.91
N ARG A 174 13.02 4.43 -3.81
CA ARG A 174 11.87 3.52 -3.60
C ARG A 174 12.23 2.36 -2.70
N VAL A 175 11.23 1.84 -1.99
CA VAL A 175 11.38 0.68 -1.14
C VAL A 175 10.21 -0.28 -1.30
N TYR A 176 10.48 -1.57 -1.34
CA TYR A 176 9.49 -2.63 -1.26
C TYR A 176 9.90 -3.69 -0.27
N PHE A 177 8.89 -4.31 0.35
CA PHE A 177 9.06 -5.40 1.30
C PHE A 177 8.20 -6.59 0.90
N GLN A 178 8.73 -7.78 1.14
CA GLN A 178 8.00 -9.02 0.97
C GLN A 178 8.19 -9.89 2.20
N THR A 179 7.09 -10.33 2.82
CA THR A 179 7.17 -11.36 3.87
C THR A 179 7.55 -12.69 3.24
N ILE A 180 8.47 -13.40 3.87
CA ILE A 180 9.00 -14.68 3.41
C ILE A 180 8.86 -15.74 4.50
N GLU A 181 8.76 -17.00 4.11
CA GLU A 181 8.67 -18.13 5.05
C GLU A 181 10.04 -18.50 5.57
N ASP A 182 11.02 -18.50 4.68
CA ASP A 182 12.41 -18.85 4.97
C ASP A 182 13.36 -18.00 4.11
N TYR A 183 14.66 -18.24 4.21
CA TYR A 183 15.70 -17.54 3.47
C TYR A 183 16.15 -18.29 2.21
N SER A 184 15.34 -19.23 1.72
CA SER A 184 15.62 -19.96 0.48
C SER A 184 15.50 -19.06 -0.74
N SER A 185 16.19 -19.44 -1.81
CA SER A 185 16.06 -18.76 -3.11
C SER A 185 14.61 -18.69 -3.60
N LYS A 186 13.82 -19.74 -3.34
CA LYS A 186 12.39 -19.78 -3.70
C LYS A 186 11.60 -18.66 -3.01
N SER A 187 11.81 -18.47 -1.70
CA SER A 187 11.15 -17.40 -0.94
C SER A 187 11.64 -16.01 -1.34
N LEU A 188 12.95 -15.86 -1.60
CA LEU A 188 13.56 -14.61 -2.05
C LEU A 188 13.14 -14.23 -3.47
N ALA A 189 12.84 -15.19 -4.34
CA ALA A 189 12.42 -14.92 -5.72
C ALA A 189 11.23 -13.96 -5.83
N LEU A 190 10.35 -13.94 -4.83
CA LEU A 190 9.15 -13.09 -4.84
C LEU A 190 9.47 -11.60 -4.95
N ILE A 191 10.50 -11.10 -4.26
CA ILE A 191 10.86 -9.68 -4.32
C ILE A 191 11.50 -9.32 -5.67
N PHE A 192 12.34 -10.22 -6.23
CA PHE A 192 12.96 -10.04 -7.52
C PHE A 192 11.92 -9.97 -8.63
N GLN A 193 11.07 -10.97 -8.74
CA GLN A 193 10.06 -11.08 -9.80
C GLN A 193 9.04 -9.95 -9.78
N LYS A 194 8.67 -9.45 -8.60
CA LYS A 194 7.63 -8.42 -8.47
C LYS A 194 8.14 -7.00 -8.57
N HIS A 195 9.38 -6.75 -8.17
CA HIS A 195 9.79 -5.38 -7.91
C HIS A 195 11.12 -4.98 -8.54
N ILE A 196 11.91 -5.91 -9.07
CA ILE A 196 13.25 -5.61 -9.59
C ILE A 196 13.32 -5.95 -11.08
N SER A 197 13.80 -4.98 -11.87
CA SER A 197 14.06 -5.20 -13.30
C SER A 197 15.31 -6.06 -13.49
N ILE A 198 15.35 -6.85 -14.56
CA ILE A 198 16.55 -7.58 -14.98
C ILE A 198 17.71 -6.63 -15.32
N THR A 199 17.42 -5.37 -15.63
CA THR A 199 18.42 -4.32 -15.95
C THR A 199 19.00 -3.63 -14.71
N ALA A 200 18.49 -3.95 -13.50
CA ALA A 200 18.95 -3.31 -12.27
C ALA A 200 20.37 -3.79 -11.87
N ASN A 201 21.14 -2.88 -11.26
CA ASN A 201 22.40 -3.21 -10.60
C ASN A 201 22.14 -3.57 -9.14
N ILE A 202 22.19 -4.85 -8.80
CA ILE A 202 21.75 -5.33 -7.50
C ILE A 202 22.92 -5.57 -6.58
N GLN A 203 22.82 -5.10 -5.36
CA GLN A 203 23.80 -5.33 -4.29
C GLN A 203 23.14 -6.17 -3.18
N THR A 204 23.79 -7.24 -2.76
CA THR A 204 23.34 -8.11 -1.65
C THR A 204 24.51 -8.47 -0.76
N ASP A 205 24.22 -9.00 0.44
CA ASP A 205 25.22 -9.67 1.23
C ASP A 205 25.70 -10.98 0.54
N LYS A 206 26.69 -11.67 1.14
CA LYS A 206 27.24 -12.92 0.61
C LYS A 206 26.37 -14.15 0.87
N TRP A 207 25.09 -13.99 1.24
CA TRP A 207 24.20 -15.11 1.45
C TRP A 207 24.03 -15.98 0.19
N THR A 208 24.12 -17.29 0.38
CA THR A 208 24.11 -18.26 -0.74
C THR A 208 22.75 -18.33 -1.44
N GLY A 209 21.66 -17.94 -0.77
CA GLY A 209 20.31 -17.86 -1.33
C GLY A 209 20.19 -16.93 -2.55
N TYR A 210 21.11 -15.98 -2.70
CA TYR A 210 21.13 -15.07 -3.85
C TYR A 210 21.87 -15.63 -5.08
N LYS A 211 22.68 -16.68 -4.94
CA LYS A 211 23.50 -17.23 -6.04
C LYS A 211 22.70 -17.61 -7.29
N PRO A 212 21.53 -18.27 -7.19
CA PRO A 212 20.75 -18.67 -8.38
C PRO A 212 20.33 -17.47 -9.24
N PHE A 213 20.05 -16.31 -8.64
CA PHE A 213 19.59 -15.12 -9.37
C PHE A 213 20.68 -14.46 -10.22
N LYS A 214 21.97 -14.76 -10.00
CA LYS A 214 23.07 -14.25 -10.83
C LYS A 214 23.00 -14.69 -12.31
N LYS A 215 22.19 -15.67 -12.62
CA LYS A 215 21.98 -16.12 -14.01
C LYS A 215 21.10 -15.15 -14.80
N GLU A 216 20.21 -14.42 -14.12
CA GLU A 216 19.21 -13.54 -14.75
C GLU A 216 19.42 -12.07 -14.41
N TYR A 217 20.01 -11.77 -13.25
CA TYR A 217 20.17 -10.42 -12.71
C TYR A 217 21.64 -10.07 -12.52
N ASN A 218 21.97 -8.80 -12.71
CA ASN A 218 23.32 -8.29 -12.42
C ASN A 218 23.49 -8.09 -10.89
N ILE A 219 24.02 -9.10 -10.20
CA ILE A 219 24.16 -9.13 -8.74
C ILE A 219 25.63 -9.07 -8.32
N THR A 220 25.98 -8.04 -7.56
CA THR A 220 27.23 -7.90 -6.84
C THR A 220 27.01 -8.29 -5.37
N GLN A 221 27.73 -9.32 -4.91
CA GLN A 221 27.69 -9.74 -3.51
C GLN A 221 28.82 -9.09 -2.72
N ILE A 222 28.48 -8.30 -1.71
CA ILE A 222 29.41 -7.52 -0.89
C ILE A 222 29.48 -8.15 0.51
N LYS A 223 30.67 -8.21 1.11
CA LYS A 223 30.80 -8.69 2.49
C LYS A 223 30.19 -7.65 3.44
N SER A 224 29.20 -8.07 4.22
CA SER A 224 28.59 -7.20 5.22
C SER A 224 29.60 -6.83 6.31
N ASP A 225 29.72 -5.54 6.61
CA ASP A 225 30.54 -5.02 7.71
C ASP A 225 29.63 -4.44 8.79
N LYS A 226 29.07 -5.33 9.63
CA LYS A 226 28.29 -5.00 10.84
C LYS A 226 27.30 -3.84 10.70
N GLY A 227 26.71 -3.67 9.50
CA GLY A 227 25.72 -2.63 9.23
C GLY A 227 26.25 -1.36 8.54
N ASN A 228 27.55 -1.23 8.30
CA ASN A 228 28.12 -0.06 7.61
C ASN A 228 27.98 -0.16 6.08
N THR A 229 27.97 -1.37 5.55
CA THR A 229 28.01 -1.61 4.09
C THR A 229 26.71 -1.22 3.36
N PHE A 230 25.56 -1.29 4.02
CA PHE A 230 24.24 -1.00 3.45
C PHE A 230 23.51 0.02 4.31
N PHE A 231 24.06 1.23 4.40
CA PHE A 231 23.55 2.30 5.26
C PHE A 231 22.08 2.63 4.96
N GLU A 232 21.70 2.77 3.69
CA GLU A 232 20.35 3.11 3.24
C GLU A 232 19.36 1.98 3.59
N MET A 233 19.76 0.73 3.41
CA MET A 233 18.97 -0.43 3.81
C MET A 233 18.75 -0.44 5.33
N ASN A 234 19.80 -0.25 6.11
CA ASN A 234 19.69 -0.20 7.57
C ASN A 234 18.79 0.95 8.03
N THR A 235 18.92 2.11 7.41
CA THR A 235 18.06 3.28 7.68
C THR A 235 16.59 2.92 7.46
N ILE A 236 16.24 2.30 6.34
CA ILE A 236 14.86 1.88 6.03
C ILE A 236 14.37 0.82 7.02
N VAL A 237 15.20 -0.16 7.35
CA VAL A 237 14.84 -1.21 8.33
C VAL A 237 14.59 -0.60 9.71
N HIS A 238 15.40 0.35 10.15
CA HIS A 238 15.19 1.07 11.41
C HIS A 238 13.91 1.91 11.35
N GLN A 239 13.68 2.65 10.28
CA GLN A 239 12.48 3.49 10.11
C GLN A 239 11.20 2.67 10.12
N VAL A 240 11.12 1.56 9.37
CA VAL A 240 9.91 0.73 9.34
C VAL A 240 9.64 0.07 10.68
N LYS A 241 10.68 -0.41 11.38
CA LYS A 241 10.56 -0.98 12.74
C LYS A 241 10.09 0.07 13.74
N ALA A 242 10.66 1.27 13.72
CA ALA A 242 10.27 2.38 14.58
C ALA A 242 8.83 2.83 14.31
N TRP A 243 8.46 2.98 13.04
CA TRP A 243 7.11 3.36 12.62
C TRP A 243 6.06 2.35 13.09
N ILE A 244 6.31 1.06 12.92
CA ILE A 244 5.38 0.01 13.38
C ILE A 244 5.26 0.04 14.92
N ARG A 245 6.38 0.09 15.65
CA ARG A 245 6.36 0.08 17.11
C ARG A 245 5.70 1.31 17.72
N SER A 246 5.91 2.48 17.14
CA SER A 246 5.34 3.74 17.66
C SER A 246 3.84 3.87 17.38
N THR A 247 3.32 3.20 16.35
CA THR A 247 1.93 3.38 15.90
C THR A 247 1.03 2.23 16.34
N PHE A 248 1.52 0.99 16.34
CA PHE A 248 0.71 -0.20 16.53
C PHE A 248 1.19 -0.99 17.75
N SER A 249 0.44 -0.92 18.86
CA SER A 249 0.76 -1.64 20.10
C SER A 249 0.70 -3.16 19.88
N TRP A 250 -0.16 -3.63 18.99
CA TRP A 250 -0.31 -5.03 18.64
C TRP A 250 -0.72 -5.19 17.19
N MET A 251 -0.18 -6.22 16.54
CA MET A 251 -0.42 -6.52 15.15
C MET A 251 -0.35 -8.03 14.92
N HIS A 252 -1.37 -8.57 14.26
CA HIS A 252 -1.36 -9.97 13.89
C HIS A 252 -0.29 -10.25 12.83
N LYS A 253 0.49 -11.31 13.00
CA LYS A 253 1.62 -11.64 12.11
C LYS A 253 1.24 -11.75 10.64
N GLU A 254 0.03 -12.24 10.37
CA GLU A 254 -0.50 -12.45 9.03
C GLU A 254 -0.80 -11.15 8.28
N HIS A 255 -1.01 -10.06 9.02
CA HIS A 255 -1.28 -8.75 8.43
C HIS A 255 -0.03 -7.87 8.22
N ILE A 256 1.15 -8.34 8.63
CA ILE A 256 2.40 -7.55 8.53
C ILE A 256 2.62 -7.03 7.11
N GLN A 257 2.39 -7.85 6.07
CA GLN A 257 2.56 -7.42 4.67
C GLN A 257 1.73 -6.19 4.34
N GLN A 258 0.52 -6.07 4.87
CA GLN A 258 -0.35 -4.92 4.60
C GLN A 258 0.19 -3.62 5.23
N TYR A 259 0.78 -3.70 6.41
CA TYR A 259 1.46 -2.56 7.03
C TYR A 259 2.73 -2.18 6.27
N LEU A 260 3.49 -3.15 5.81
CA LEU A 260 4.66 -2.91 4.95
C LEU A 260 4.26 -2.24 3.63
N ASN A 261 3.12 -2.62 3.04
CA ASN A 261 2.57 -1.96 1.85
C ASN A 261 2.22 -0.50 2.13
N GLU A 262 1.62 -0.19 3.29
CA GLU A 262 1.35 1.19 3.71
C GLU A 262 2.65 1.99 3.85
N PHE A 263 3.67 1.45 4.50
CA PHE A 263 4.96 2.11 4.67
C PHE A 263 5.63 2.38 3.31
N SER A 264 5.72 1.36 2.44
CA SER A 264 6.27 1.51 1.09
C SER A 264 5.51 2.55 0.27
N TYR A 265 4.17 2.54 0.33
CA TYR A 265 3.34 3.48 -0.40
C TYR A 265 3.66 4.93 -0.04
N ARG A 266 3.85 5.21 1.26
CA ARG A 266 4.17 6.55 1.78
C ARG A 266 5.58 7.00 1.38
N ILE A 267 6.58 6.15 1.57
CA ILE A 267 7.99 6.46 1.22
C ILE A 267 8.11 6.70 -0.29
N ASN A 268 7.59 5.78 -1.10
CA ASN A 268 7.71 5.84 -2.56
C ASN A 268 6.96 7.03 -3.20
N ARG A 269 6.17 7.75 -2.44
CA ARG A 269 5.43 8.96 -2.87
C ARG A 269 5.76 10.21 -2.07
N SER A 270 6.79 10.14 -1.24
CA SER A 270 7.19 11.27 -0.39
C SER A 270 7.54 12.54 -1.17
N ILE A 271 8.05 12.40 -2.41
CA ILE A 271 8.36 13.51 -3.31
C ILE A 271 7.09 14.10 -3.95
N HIS A 272 6.03 13.29 -4.10
CA HIS A 272 4.78 13.69 -4.76
C HIS A 272 3.59 13.71 -3.80
N LYS A 273 3.80 14.19 -2.58
CA LYS A 273 2.79 14.19 -1.51
C LYS A 273 1.48 14.87 -1.90
N GLN A 274 1.54 15.94 -2.68
CA GLN A 274 0.36 16.68 -3.12
C GLN A 274 -0.67 15.82 -3.87
N ASN A 275 -0.22 14.77 -4.55
CA ASN A 275 -1.08 13.87 -5.34
C ASN A 275 -1.37 12.53 -4.65
N ILE A 276 -0.87 12.32 -3.43
CA ILE A 276 -0.90 11.02 -2.78
C ILE A 276 -2.33 10.57 -2.47
N PHE A 277 -3.20 11.48 -2.05
CA PHE A 277 -4.59 11.21 -1.76
C PHE A 277 -5.37 10.86 -3.03
N ASP A 278 -5.29 11.71 -4.08
CA ASP A 278 -5.96 11.46 -5.37
C ASP A 278 -5.53 10.13 -5.98
N ASN A 279 -4.22 9.85 -5.98
CA ASN A 279 -3.69 8.56 -6.41
C ASN A 279 -4.31 7.39 -5.65
N LEU A 280 -4.45 7.50 -4.33
CA LEU A 280 -5.02 6.44 -3.50
C LEU A 280 -6.51 6.25 -3.77
N ILE A 281 -7.29 7.32 -3.90
CA ILE A 281 -8.70 7.24 -4.29
C ILE A 281 -8.85 6.57 -5.66
N ASN A 282 -8.04 6.98 -6.65
CA ASN A 282 -8.02 6.34 -7.98
C ASN A 282 -7.75 4.83 -7.88
N ARG A 283 -6.81 4.40 -7.05
CA ARG A 283 -6.51 2.99 -6.83
C ARG A 283 -7.67 2.25 -6.15
N MET A 284 -8.30 2.86 -5.14
CA MET A 284 -9.46 2.29 -4.44
C MET A 284 -10.69 2.16 -5.33
N VAL A 285 -10.88 3.08 -6.28
CA VAL A 285 -11.99 3.02 -7.26
C VAL A 285 -11.75 1.92 -8.29
N ASN A 286 -10.51 1.74 -8.75
CA ASN A 286 -10.16 0.76 -9.79
C ASN A 286 -9.82 -0.63 -9.24
N SER A 287 -9.84 -0.82 -7.92
CA SER A 287 -9.59 -2.11 -7.28
C SER A 287 -10.90 -2.86 -7.01
N LYS A 288 -10.85 -4.19 -7.06
CA LYS A 288 -11.99 -5.03 -6.67
C LYS A 288 -12.40 -4.77 -5.22
N THR A 289 -13.72 -4.78 -4.98
CA THR A 289 -14.28 -4.73 -3.63
C THR A 289 -13.72 -5.85 -2.77
N LEU A 290 -13.32 -5.50 -1.55
CA LEU A 290 -12.88 -6.47 -0.53
C LEU A 290 -13.93 -6.58 0.57
N THR A 291 -14.21 -7.81 0.97
CA THR A 291 -15.04 -8.13 2.13
C THR A 291 -14.17 -8.47 3.35
N TYR A 292 -14.78 -8.59 4.51
CA TYR A 292 -14.10 -9.06 5.73
C TYR A 292 -13.49 -10.46 5.53
N LYS A 293 -14.22 -11.37 4.87
CA LYS A 293 -13.71 -12.72 4.55
C LYS A 293 -12.44 -12.67 3.70
N ASP A 294 -12.38 -11.80 2.69
CA ASP A 294 -11.20 -11.69 1.83
C ASP A 294 -9.95 -11.22 2.59
N ILE A 295 -10.12 -10.47 3.68
CA ILE A 295 -9.01 -9.98 4.49
C ILE A 295 -8.52 -11.05 5.46
N ILE A 296 -9.42 -11.85 6.04
CA ILE A 296 -9.07 -12.91 7.00
C ILE A 296 -8.55 -14.17 6.31
N ILE A 297 -9.11 -14.55 5.17
CA ILE A 297 -8.76 -15.79 4.45
C ILE A 297 -7.45 -15.68 3.66
N ARG A 298 -6.92 -14.48 3.46
CA ARG A 298 -5.61 -14.29 2.80
C ARG A 298 -4.42 -14.60 3.72
N ASN A 299 -4.59 -15.64 4.54
CA ASN A 299 -3.54 -16.22 5.36
C ASN A 299 -2.87 -17.38 4.62
#